data_24aa19e328949a5bfab38e387c9c3a7d
#
_entry.id   24aa19e328949a5bfab38e387c9c3a7d
#
_cell.length_a   1.000
_cell.length_b   1.000
_cell.length_c   1.000
_cell.angle_alpha   90.00
_cell.angle_beta   90.00
_cell.angle_gamma   90.00
#
_symmetry.space_group_name_H-M   'P 1'
#
loop_
_entity.id
_entity.type
_entity.pdbx_description
1 polymer ?
#
loop_
_entity_poly.entity_id
_entity_poly.type
_entity_poly.pdbx_seq_one_letter_code
_entity_poly.pdbx_strand_id
1 'polypeptide(L)'
;VPKFMADRTHGIVAADLPVEGGTLTNETGTVVADPPGPGGYGPPAIAGAYNLKGLYDLGHDGAGSKIGVTVAGTYHAIDLQIFWKSFGVTRQLPKRIPVMEPVFERVTEAVIDTTWSSSMAPGAEVYVYEGPDARNTALLFTFNEAIADNKVDVITNSFAHREDSEPKPLRHQYDESALQAAALGITVLSASGDSARADTPCGSPYVTCVGGTDLVADALAAWTKTGGAS
;
A
#
# COMPACT_ATOMS: atom_id res chain seq x y z
N VAL A 1 -10.57 7.24 8.63
CA VAL A 1 -9.14 7.14 9.00
C VAL A 1 -8.92 8.04 10.20
N PRO A 2 -8.29 7.58 11.30
CA PRO A 2 -7.94 8.47 12.40
C PRO A 2 -7.16 9.68 11.90
N LYS A 3 -7.42 10.86 12.45
CA LYS A 3 -6.82 12.12 11.96
C LYS A 3 -5.28 12.05 11.84
N PHE A 4 -4.63 11.35 12.76
CA PHE A 4 -3.17 11.16 12.73
C PHE A 4 -2.68 10.30 11.54
N MET A 5 -3.54 9.43 11.00
CA MET A 5 -3.27 8.67 9.78
C MET A 5 -3.50 9.53 8.54
N ALA A 6 -4.56 10.35 8.54
CA ALA A 6 -4.85 11.26 7.45
C ALA A 6 -3.74 12.29 7.21
N ASP A 7 -3.11 12.78 8.26
CA ASP A 7 -2.06 13.81 8.19
C ASP A 7 -0.70 13.27 7.66
N ARG A 8 -0.56 11.95 7.41
CA ARG A 8 0.72 11.31 7.08
C ARG A 8 0.66 10.30 5.94
N THR A 9 -0.48 10.18 5.30
CA THR A 9 -0.64 9.23 4.20
C THR A 9 -0.10 9.83 2.90
N HIS A 10 0.99 9.30 2.43
CA HIS A 10 1.59 9.65 1.17
C HIS A 10 1.52 8.42 0.25
N GLY A 11 0.57 8.35 -0.59
CA GLY A 11 0.34 7.23 -1.51
C GLY A 11 -1.10 6.77 -1.46
N ILE A 12 -1.68 6.32 -2.50
CA ILE A 12 -3.11 6.05 -2.71
C ILE A 12 -3.97 6.64 -1.63
N VAL A 13 -4.32 7.89 -1.65
CA VAL A 13 -5.15 8.45 -0.71
C VAL A 13 -5.72 9.69 -0.54
N ALA A 14 -6.66 9.64 -0.05
CA ALA A 14 -7.63 10.38 0.67
C ALA A 14 -7.16 11.29 1.83
N ALA A 15 -5.89 11.39 2.11
CA ALA A 15 -5.41 12.14 3.27
C ALA A 15 -5.56 13.65 3.16
N ASP A 16 -5.69 14.14 1.96
CA ASP A 16 -5.78 15.57 1.66
C ASP A 16 -7.16 16.02 1.16
N LEU A 17 -8.15 15.14 1.24
CA LEU A 17 -9.51 15.50 0.88
C LEU A 17 -10.15 16.31 2.02
N PRO A 18 -11.01 17.28 1.70
CA PRO A 18 -11.71 18.03 2.72
C PRO A 18 -12.45 17.12 3.68
N VAL A 19 -12.35 17.39 4.96
CA VAL A 19 -12.96 16.62 6.06
C VAL A 19 -14.51 16.66 6.03
N GLU A 20 -15.09 17.36 5.08
CA GLU A 20 -16.53 17.43 4.87
C GLU A 20 -16.93 16.38 3.83
N GLY A 21 -17.77 15.44 4.25
CA GLY A 21 -18.22 14.27 3.50
C GLY A 21 -18.42 14.55 2.02
N GLY A 22 -17.46 14.12 1.24
CA GLY A 22 -17.52 14.20 -0.20
C GLY A 22 -18.42 13.12 -0.74
N THR A 23 -19.23 13.48 -1.71
CA THR A 23 -20.10 12.53 -2.40
C THR A 23 -19.37 12.06 -3.65
N LEU A 24 -19.10 10.76 -3.75
CA LEU A 24 -18.55 10.17 -4.97
C LEU A 24 -19.67 9.74 -5.90
N THR A 25 -19.55 10.06 -7.18
CA THR A 25 -20.41 9.49 -8.21
C THR A 25 -19.63 8.44 -9.00
N ASN A 26 -20.23 7.27 -9.21
CA ASN A 26 -19.69 6.29 -10.16
C ASN A 26 -20.03 6.71 -11.59
N GLU A 27 -19.56 5.97 -12.58
CA GLU A 27 -19.81 6.23 -14.01
C GLU A 27 -21.32 6.28 -14.37
N THR A 28 -22.19 5.80 -13.49
CA THR A 28 -23.65 5.86 -13.67
C THR A 28 -24.29 7.06 -12.97
N GLY A 29 -23.47 7.95 -12.38
CA GLY A 29 -23.98 9.12 -11.64
C GLY A 29 -24.60 8.79 -10.28
N THR A 30 -24.41 7.56 -9.78
CA THR A 30 -24.90 7.19 -8.45
C THR A 30 -23.98 7.74 -7.38
N VAL A 31 -24.53 8.54 -6.51
CA VAL A 31 -23.81 9.10 -5.36
C VAL A 31 -23.48 7.99 -4.38
N VAL A 32 -22.21 7.73 -4.15
CA VAL A 32 -21.75 6.83 -3.10
C VAL A 32 -21.45 7.68 -1.86
N ALA A 33 -22.37 7.62 -0.89
CA ALA A 33 -22.15 8.29 0.38
C ALA A 33 -20.97 7.62 1.12
N ASP A 34 -20.04 8.43 1.58
CA ASP A 34 -18.99 7.98 2.48
C ASP A 34 -19.64 7.50 3.80
N PRO A 35 -19.29 6.32 4.33
CA PRO A 35 -19.79 5.94 5.64
C PRO A 35 -19.35 6.99 6.68
N PRO A 36 -20.20 7.29 7.66
CA PRO A 36 -19.87 8.27 8.69
C PRO A 36 -18.66 7.80 9.50
N GLY A 37 -17.51 8.30 9.14
CA GLY A 37 -16.22 8.05 9.77
C GLY A 37 -15.51 9.36 10.04
N PRO A 38 -14.47 9.38 10.86
CA PRO A 38 -13.70 10.60 11.14
C PRO A 38 -12.89 11.02 9.91
N GLY A 39 -13.49 11.76 9.01
CA GLY A 39 -12.87 12.48 7.88
C GLY A 39 -11.95 11.63 6.97
N GLY A 40 -12.32 11.51 5.71
CA GLY A 40 -11.56 10.82 4.68
C GLY A 40 -12.35 9.69 4.01
N TYR A 41 -11.94 9.33 2.80
CA TYR A 41 -12.56 8.24 2.07
C TYR A 41 -12.14 6.88 2.63
N GLY A 42 -13.11 5.99 2.85
CA GLY A 42 -12.86 4.62 3.24
C GLY A 42 -12.69 3.67 2.03
N PRO A 43 -12.33 2.40 2.27
CA PRO A 43 -12.16 1.41 1.21
C PRO A 43 -13.34 1.29 0.23
N PRO A 44 -14.62 1.33 0.67
CA PRO A 44 -15.73 1.29 -0.27
C PRO A 44 -15.78 2.48 -1.23
N ALA A 45 -15.45 3.69 -0.74
CA ALA A 45 -15.44 4.90 -1.56
C ALA A 45 -14.30 4.86 -2.59
N ILE A 46 -13.10 4.42 -2.17
CA ILE A 46 -11.96 4.26 -3.08
C ILE A 46 -12.23 3.14 -4.10
N ALA A 47 -12.81 2.02 -3.69
CA ALA A 47 -13.21 0.97 -4.61
C ALA A 47 -14.21 1.48 -5.68
N GLY A 48 -15.13 2.38 -5.28
CA GLY A 48 -16.02 3.07 -6.19
C GLY A 48 -15.29 3.98 -7.16
N ALA A 49 -14.38 4.82 -6.66
CA ALA A 49 -13.60 5.76 -7.47
C ALA A 49 -12.74 5.07 -8.55
N TYR A 50 -12.22 3.90 -8.22
CA TYR A 50 -11.43 3.07 -9.16
C TYR A 50 -12.25 2.05 -9.93
N ASN A 51 -13.59 2.10 -9.83
CA ASN A 51 -14.53 1.19 -10.50
C ASN A 51 -14.24 -0.31 -10.24
N LEU A 52 -13.84 -0.66 -9.01
CA LEU A 52 -13.53 -2.04 -8.64
C LEU A 52 -14.78 -2.92 -8.46
N LYS A 53 -15.95 -2.30 -8.35
CA LYS A 53 -17.21 -3.04 -8.16
C LYS A 53 -17.41 -4.11 -9.24
N GLY A 54 -17.12 -3.79 -10.50
CA GLY A 54 -17.27 -4.75 -11.58
C GLY A 54 -16.37 -5.98 -11.44
N LEU A 55 -15.18 -5.82 -10.88
CA LEU A 55 -14.27 -6.93 -10.58
C LEU A 55 -14.82 -7.78 -9.42
N TYR A 56 -15.29 -7.14 -8.37
CA TYR A 56 -15.86 -7.85 -7.21
C TYR A 56 -17.13 -8.63 -7.58
N ASP A 57 -18.00 -8.05 -8.41
CA ASP A 57 -19.20 -8.71 -8.92
C ASP A 57 -18.88 -9.96 -9.76
N LEU A 58 -17.70 -10.01 -10.38
CA LEU A 58 -17.17 -11.16 -11.10
C LEU A 58 -16.43 -12.16 -10.20
N GLY A 59 -16.34 -11.89 -8.89
CA GLY A 59 -15.63 -12.73 -7.93
C GLY A 59 -14.12 -12.46 -7.84
N HIS A 60 -13.63 -11.38 -8.47
CA HIS A 60 -12.21 -10.99 -8.40
C HIS A 60 -11.95 -10.10 -7.19
N ASP A 61 -12.09 -10.65 -6.01
CA ASP A 61 -11.88 -9.97 -4.73
C ASP A 61 -10.53 -10.32 -4.06
N GLY A 62 -9.69 -11.05 -4.77
CA GLY A 62 -8.41 -11.55 -4.28
C GLY A 62 -8.47 -12.96 -3.68
N ALA A 63 -9.63 -13.62 -3.69
CA ALA A 63 -9.74 -14.99 -3.19
C ALA A 63 -8.78 -15.93 -3.92
N GLY A 64 -8.01 -16.72 -3.14
CA GLY A 64 -6.98 -17.62 -3.67
C GLY A 64 -5.64 -16.96 -3.92
N SER A 65 -5.52 -15.62 -3.82
CA SER A 65 -4.25 -14.89 -3.94
C SER A 65 -3.65 -14.55 -2.58
N LYS A 66 -2.34 -14.36 -2.56
CA LYS A 66 -1.57 -14.03 -1.36
C LYS A 66 -0.77 -12.77 -1.59
N ILE A 67 -0.94 -11.79 -0.70
CA ILE A 67 -0.27 -10.50 -0.74
C ILE A 67 0.79 -10.46 0.35
N GLY A 68 2.03 -10.14 -0.01
CA GLY A 68 3.11 -9.78 0.90
C GLY A 68 3.17 -8.26 1.06
N VAL A 69 3.15 -7.78 2.29
CA VAL A 69 3.34 -6.37 2.62
C VAL A 69 4.67 -6.26 3.33
N THR A 70 5.63 -5.53 2.76
CA THR A 70 6.91 -5.27 3.42
C THR A 70 6.83 -3.98 4.21
N VAL A 71 7.15 -4.01 5.50
CA VAL A 71 7.06 -2.85 6.38
C VAL A 71 8.34 -2.64 7.21
N ALA A 72 8.62 -1.38 7.53
CA ALA A 72 9.75 -1.00 8.38
C ALA A 72 9.29 -0.92 9.85
N GLY A 73 9.42 -2.02 10.58
CA GLY A 73 8.95 -2.14 11.94
C GLY A 73 7.67 -2.95 12.05
N THR A 74 6.92 -2.71 13.11
CA THR A 74 5.72 -3.48 13.45
C THR A 74 4.56 -2.56 13.86
N TYR A 75 3.39 -3.14 14.14
CA TYR A 75 2.16 -2.42 14.47
C TYR A 75 1.33 -3.18 15.51
N HIS A 76 0.36 -2.52 16.11
CA HIS A 76 -0.60 -3.17 16.97
C HIS A 76 -1.78 -3.71 16.16
N ALA A 77 -2.12 -4.99 16.32
CA ALA A 77 -3.24 -5.60 15.60
C ALA A 77 -4.58 -4.90 15.83
N ILE A 78 -4.74 -4.25 16.97
CA ILE A 78 -5.94 -3.48 17.30
C ILE A 78 -6.15 -2.29 16.34
N ASP A 79 -5.07 -1.70 15.82
CA ASP A 79 -5.17 -0.57 14.89
C ASP A 79 -5.83 -1.00 13.58
N LEU A 80 -5.48 -2.20 13.07
CA LEU A 80 -6.13 -2.79 11.91
C LEU A 80 -7.62 -3.08 12.17
N GLN A 81 -7.93 -3.65 13.33
CA GLN A 81 -9.30 -3.99 13.70
C GLN A 81 -10.18 -2.73 13.83
N ILE A 82 -9.63 -1.65 14.40
CA ILE A 82 -10.33 -0.36 14.50
C ILE A 82 -10.61 0.18 13.09
N PHE A 83 -9.61 0.19 12.21
CA PHE A 83 -9.79 0.63 10.83
C PHE A 83 -10.88 -0.17 10.12
N TRP A 84 -10.76 -1.50 10.09
CA TRP A 84 -11.74 -2.34 9.40
C TRP A 84 -13.15 -2.20 9.98
N LYS A 85 -13.28 -2.13 11.32
CA LYS A 85 -14.56 -1.90 11.96
C LYS A 85 -15.18 -0.56 11.56
N SER A 86 -14.36 0.49 11.45
CA SER A 86 -14.84 1.84 11.08
C SER A 86 -15.41 1.90 9.67
N PHE A 87 -14.95 1.02 8.78
CA PHE A 87 -15.39 0.97 7.38
C PHE A 87 -16.19 -0.29 7.02
N GLY A 88 -16.62 -1.05 8.02
CA GLY A 88 -17.43 -2.25 7.79
C GLY A 88 -16.71 -3.39 7.08
N VAL A 89 -15.37 -3.38 7.07
CA VAL A 89 -14.56 -4.45 6.49
C VAL A 89 -14.47 -5.63 7.45
N THR A 90 -14.85 -6.81 6.98
CA THR A 90 -14.75 -8.05 7.77
C THR A 90 -13.69 -8.95 7.16
N ARG A 91 -12.63 -9.21 7.91
CA ARG A 91 -11.56 -10.10 7.48
C ARG A 91 -10.74 -10.63 8.66
N GLN A 92 -9.94 -11.65 8.38
CA GLN A 92 -8.96 -12.17 9.35
C GLN A 92 -7.73 -11.25 9.44
N LEU A 93 -7.05 -11.30 10.59
CA LEU A 93 -5.77 -10.65 10.77
C LEU A 93 -4.72 -11.24 9.82
N PRO A 94 -3.79 -10.42 9.32
CA PRO A 94 -2.68 -10.88 8.51
C PRO A 94 -1.78 -11.85 9.26
N LYS A 95 -1.10 -12.71 8.53
CA LYS A 95 0.02 -13.51 9.05
C LYS A 95 1.24 -12.60 9.15
N ARG A 96 1.77 -12.46 10.36
CA ARG A 96 2.95 -11.63 10.63
C ARG A 96 4.20 -12.49 10.56
N ILE A 97 5.19 -12.00 9.84
CA ILE A 97 6.50 -12.63 9.67
C ILE A 97 7.56 -11.64 10.15
N PRO A 98 8.01 -11.77 11.41
CA PRO A 98 9.10 -10.94 11.91
C PRO A 98 10.38 -11.24 11.13
N VAL A 99 10.96 -10.20 10.56
CA VAL A 99 12.26 -10.25 9.89
C VAL A 99 13.28 -9.61 10.82
N MET A 100 14.06 -10.41 11.50
CA MET A 100 14.89 -10.01 12.65
C MET A 100 14.02 -9.59 13.86
N GLU A 101 14.39 -8.51 14.54
CA GLU A 101 13.66 -7.96 15.68
C GLU A 101 12.97 -6.65 15.28
N PRO A 102 11.72 -6.68 14.85
CA PRO A 102 11.00 -5.49 14.43
C PRO A 102 10.73 -4.56 15.62
N VAL A 103 10.86 -3.27 15.39
CA VAL A 103 10.61 -2.22 16.38
C VAL A 103 9.31 -1.49 16.09
N PHE A 104 8.74 -0.81 17.10
CA PHE A 104 7.56 0.05 16.92
C PHE A 104 7.97 1.43 16.35
N GLU A 105 8.65 1.40 15.20
CA GLU A 105 8.90 2.58 14.37
C GLU A 105 7.96 2.55 13.17
N ARG A 106 7.70 3.69 12.57
CA ARG A 106 6.86 3.78 11.36
C ARG A 106 5.52 3.04 11.46
N VAL A 107 4.96 2.92 12.66
CA VAL A 107 3.70 2.18 12.94
C VAL A 107 2.57 2.65 12.04
N THR A 108 2.47 3.97 11.80
CA THR A 108 1.42 4.55 10.96
C THR A 108 1.49 3.99 9.54
N GLU A 109 2.69 3.96 8.93
CA GLU A 109 2.87 3.42 7.58
C GLU A 109 2.55 1.93 7.54
N ALA A 110 3.06 1.15 8.48
CA ALA A 110 2.77 -0.29 8.55
C ALA A 110 1.26 -0.58 8.66
N VAL A 111 0.52 0.24 9.42
CA VAL A 111 -0.94 0.15 9.53
C VAL A 111 -1.62 0.52 8.21
N ILE A 112 -1.20 1.61 7.56
CA ILE A 112 -1.77 2.05 6.29
C ILE A 112 -1.57 0.97 5.22
N ASP A 113 -0.34 0.54 5.00
CA ASP A 113 0.00 -0.45 3.98
C ASP A 113 -0.81 -1.74 4.16
N THR A 114 -0.90 -2.20 5.42
CA THR A 114 -1.61 -3.43 5.73
C THR A 114 -3.13 -3.28 5.62
N THR A 115 -3.70 -2.17 6.13
CA THR A 115 -5.15 -1.97 6.10
C THR A 115 -5.68 -1.75 4.70
N TRP A 116 -4.98 -0.96 3.89
CA TRP A 116 -5.44 -0.64 2.54
C TRP A 116 -5.27 -1.80 1.57
N SER A 117 -4.08 -2.40 1.47
CA SER A 117 -3.86 -3.56 0.60
C SER A 117 -4.86 -4.68 0.91
N SER A 118 -5.08 -4.92 2.19
CA SER A 118 -6.00 -5.95 2.65
C SER A 118 -7.48 -5.61 2.43
N SER A 119 -7.86 -4.35 2.48
CA SER A 119 -9.25 -3.93 2.27
C SER A 119 -9.62 -3.89 0.80
N MET A 120 -8.67 -3.59 -0.09
CA MET A 120 -8.90 -3.54 -1.54
C MET A 120 -8.90 -4.93 -2.18
N ALA A 121 -8.33 -5.93 -1.51
CA ALA A 121 -8.41 -7.33 -1.89
C ALA A 121 -8.97 -8.16 -0.71
N PRO A 122 -10.27 -8.03 -0.41
CA PRO A 122 -10.84 -8.56 0.83
C PRO A 122 -10.79 -10.09 0.93
N GLY A 123 -10.75 -10.79 -0.19
CA GLY A 123 -10.61 -12.25 -0.25
C GLY A 123 -9.17 -12.75 -0.18
N ALA A 124 -8.17 -11.88 -0.32
CA ALA A 124 -6.78 -12.29 -0.32
C ALA A 124 -6.26 -12.67 1.08
N GLU A 125 -5.34 -13.63 1.14
CA GLU A 125 -4.53 -13.90 2.32
C GLU A 125 -3.38 -12.89 2.37
N VAL A 126 -3.13 -12.28 3.53
CA VAL A 126 -2.11 -11.24 3.66
C VAL A 126 -1.01 -11.69 4.63
N TYR A 127 0.23 -11.52 4.19
CA TYR A 127 1.45 -11.74 4.94
C TYR A 127 2.14 -10.40 5.14
N VAL A 128 2.51 -10.05 6.36
CA VAL A 128 3.24 -8.82 6.66
C VAL A 128 4.65 -9.17 7.10
N TYR A 129 5.63 -8.79 6.30
CA TYR A 129 7.05 -8.96 6.59
C TYR A 129 7.53 -7.74 7.36
N GLU A 130 7.78 -7.92 8.65
CA GLU A 130 8.09 -6.87 9.60
C GLU A 130 9.60 -6.71 9.74
N GLY A 131 10.15 -5.74 9.03
CA GLY A 131 11.57 -5.41 9.09
C GLY A 131 11.97 -4.73 10.40
N PRO A 132 13.27 -4.74 10.73
CA PRO A 132 13.74 -4.18 12.00
C PRO A 132 13.60 -2.66 12.09
N ASP A 133 13.79 -1.95 10.98
CA ASP A 133 13.71 -0.48 10.91
C ASP A 133 13.66 0.02 9.46
N ALA A 134 13.70 1.35 9.26
CA ALA A 134 13.63 1.99 7.94
C ALA A 134 15.01 2.31 7.32
N ARG A 135 16.10 1.71 7.78
CA ARG A 135 17.42 1.87 7.12
C ARG A 135 17.44 1.10 5.80
N ASN A 136 18.15 1.62 4.80
CA ASN A 136 18.21 1.04 3.45
C ASN A 136 18.53 -0.46 3.45
N THR A 137 19.50 -0.89 4.25
CA THR A 137 19.90 -2.30 4.35
C THR A 137 18.82 -3.16 5.01
N ALA A 138 18.12 -2.63 6.00
CA ALA A 138 17.02 -3.32 6.66
C ALA A 138 15.81 -3.49 5.74
N LEU A 139 15.49 -2.46 4.97
CA LEU A 139 14.43 -2.51 3.96
C LEU A 139 14.74 -3.53 2.86
N LEU A 140 15.97 -3.52 2.31
CA LEU A 140 16.40 -4.51 1.32
C LEU A 140 16.35 -5.93 1.90
N PHE A 141 16.77 -6.11 3.15
CA PHE A 141 16.74 -7.42 3.81
C PHE A 141 15.31 -7.92 3.97
N THR A 142 14.37 -7.05 4.38
CA THR A 142 12.96 -7.38 4.50
C THR A 142 12.33 -7.74 3.16
N PHE A 143 12.68 -6.99 2.12
CA PHE A 143 12.23 -7.26 0.75
C PHE A 143 12.74 -8.62 0.25
N ASN A 144 14.03 -8.92 0.48
CA ASN A 144 14.63 -10.19 0.12
C ASN A 144 14.00 -11.37 0.86
N GLU A 145 13.67 -11.19 2.14
CA GLU A 145 13.02 -12.25 2.93
C GLU A 145 11.63 -12.57 2.38
N ALA A 146 10.86 -11.54 1.99
CA ALA A 146 9.56 -11.76 1.37
C ALA A 146 9.65 -12.54 0.05
N ILE A 147 10.69 -12.29 -0.75
CA ILE A 147 10.95 -13.02 -2.01
C ILE A 147 11.42 -14.45 -1.72
N ALA A 148 12.39 -14.60 -0.81
CA ALA A 148 12.99 -15.89 -0.49
C ALA A 148 11.99 -16.87 0.16
N ASP A 149 11.06 -16.35 0.96
CA ASP A 149 9.99 -17.14 1.57
C ASP A 149 9.03 -17.76 0.54
N ASN A 150 8.93 -17.13 -0.63
CA ASN A 150 8.15 -17.58 -1.80
C ASN A 150 6.73 -18.05 -1.44
N LYS A 151 6.09 -17.35 -0.51
CA LYS A 151 4.74 -17.67 -0.03
C LYS A 151 3.65 -16.81 -0.65
N VAL A 152 4.02 -15.74 -1.36
CA VAL A 152 3.10 -14.73 -1.85
C VAL A 152 3.16 -14.59 -3.36
N ASP A 153 2.04 -14.18 -3.95
CA ASP A 153 1.93 -13.97 -5.40
C ASP A 153 2.27 -12.53 -5.81
N VAL A 154 2.04 -11.61 -4.86
CA VAL A 154 2.28 -10.17 -5.05
C VAL A 154 2.96 -9.62 -3.82
N ILE A 155 3.97 -8.77 -4.00
CA ILE A 155 4.59 -7.97 -2.94
C ILE A 155 4.21 -6.51 -3.17
N THR A 156 3.73 -5.84 -2.11
CA THR A 156 3.57 -4.39 -2.07
C THR A 156 4.58 -3.77 -1.11
N ASN A 157 5.26 -2.72 -1.58
CA ASN A 157 6.34 -2.06 -0.86
C ASN A 157 6.19 -0.54 -0.95
N SER A 158 5.97 0.12 0.19
CA SER A 158 5.88 1.57 0.29
C SER A 158 7.17 2.22 0.78
N PHE A 159 8.09 1.43 1.33
CA PHE A 159 9.34 1.94 1.88
C PHE A 159 10.43 1.96 0.81
N ALA A 160 10.96 3.15 0.57
CA ALA A 160 11.95 3.38 -0.45
C ALA A 160 12.82 4.59 -0.10
N HIS A 161 13.90 4.76 -0.84
CA HIS A 161 14.76 5.91 -0.78
C HIS A 161 14.99 6.45 -2.18
N ARG A 162 15.17 7.75 -2.29
CA ARG A 162 15.40 8.41 -3.58
C ARG A 162 16.55 7.74 -4.33
N GLU A 163 16.29 7.34 -5.56
CA GLU A 163 17.25 6.63 -6.39
C GLU A 163 18.55 7.40 -6.58
N ASP A 164 18.49 8.73 -6.69
CA ASP A 164 19.68 9.57 -6.88
C ASP A 164 20.57 9.69 -5.63
N SER A 165 20.04 9.40 -4.44
CA SER A 165 20.79 9.38 -3.18
C SER A 165 21.21 7.97 -2.74
N GLU A 166 20.67 6.94 -3.39
CA GLU A 166 20.96 5.55 -3.06
C GLU A 166 22.31 5.11 -3.65
N PRO A 167 23.18 4.43 -2.86
CA PRO A 167 24.42 3.87 -3.40
C PRO A 167 24.15 2.88 -4.56
N LYS A 168 24.92 2.99 -5.65
CA LYS A 168 24.79 2.11 -6.81
C LYS A 168 24.78 0.61 -6.46
N PRO A 169 25.65 0.09 -5.56
CA PRO A 169 25.59 -1.32 -5.20
C PRO A 169 24.26 -1.74 -4.59
N LEU A 170 23.62 -0.88 -3.81
CA LEU A 170 22.34 -1.18 -3.17
C LEU A 170 21.21 -1.21 -4.19
N ARG A 171 21.18 -0.26 -5.13
CA ARG A 171 20.23 -0.28 -6.25
C ARG A 171 20.35 -1.56 -7.08
N HIS A 172 21.58 -1.96 -7.38
CA HIS A 172 21.83 -3.20 -8.10
C HIS A 172 21.32 -4.44 -7.34
N GLN A 173 21.47 -4.46 -6.02
CA GLN A 173 20.90 -5.54 -5.20
C GLN A 173 19.37 -5.58 -5.23
N TYR A 174 18.70 -4.42 -5.25
CA TYR A 174 17.26 -4.37 -5.46
C TYR A 174 16.86 -4.90 -6.85
N ASP A 175 17.61 -4.56 -7.91
CA ASP A 175 17.36 -5.07 -9.26
C ASP A 175 17.48 -6.60 -9.31
N GLU A 176 18.52 -7.15 -8.71
CA GLU A 176 18.71 -8.61 -8.66
C GLU A 176 17.61 -9.30 -7.87
N SER A 177 17.20 -8.71 -6.75
CA SER A 177 16.10 -9.23 -5.94
C SER A 177 14.76 -9.20 -6.70
N ALA A 178 14.49 -8.10 -7.39
CA ALA A 178 13.28 -7.97 -8.21
C ALA A 178 13.29 -8.94 -9.40
N LEU A 179 14.45 -9.19 -10.03
CA LEU A 179 14.61 -10.22 -11.04
C LEU A 179 14.32 -11.60 -10.47
N GLN A 180 14.80 -11.90 -9.27
CA GLN A 180 14.47 -13.16 -8.59
C GLN A 180 12.97 -13.30 -8.32
N ALA A 181 12.31 -12.25 -7.85
CA ALA A 181 10.86 -12.23 -7.67
C ALA A 181 10.13 -12.54 -8.98
N ALA A 182 10.52 -11.88 -10.08
CA ALA A 182 9.95 -12.14 -11.40
C ALA A 182 10.17 -13.59 -11.86
N ALA A 183 11.36 -14.16 -11.61
CA ALA A 183 11.67 -15.55 -11.96
C ALA A 183 10.83 -16.56 -11.12
N LEU A 184 10.43 -16.19 -9.91
CA LEU A 184 9.53 -16.98 -9.05
C LEU A 184 8.05 -16.76 -9.39
N GLY A 185 7.72 -15.84 -10.29
CA GLY A 185 6.34 -15.48 -10.63
C GLY A 185 5.70 -14.53 -9.63
N ILE A 186 6.48 -13.88 -8.77
CA ILE A 186 6.00 -12.89 -7.80
C ILE A 186 5.96 -11.52 -8.45
N THR A 187 4.79 -10.90 -8.47
CA THR A 187 4.64 -9.51 -8.93
C THR A 187 5.08 -8.55 -7.83
N VAL A 188 5.95 -7.59 -8.16
CA VAL A 188 6.36 -6.54 -7.22
C VAL A 188 5.73 -5.21 -7.61
N LEU A 189 5.02 -4.62 -6.66
CA LEU A 189 4.48 -3.26 -6.73
C LEU A 189 5.24 -2.40 -5.73
N SER A 190 5.74 -1.24 -6.15
CA SER A 190 6.41 -0.31 -5.25
C SER A 190 5.94 1.11 -5.48
N ALA A 191 5.81 1.87 -4.39
CA ALA A 191 5.49 3.29 -4.47
C ALA A 191 6.56 4.05 -5.24
N SER A 192 6.13 4.97 -6.12
CA SER A 192 7.05 5.82 -6.91
C SER A 192 7.81 6.86 -6.08
N GLY A 193 7.38 7.07 -4.84
CA GLY A 193 7.95 8.06 -3.92
C GLY A 193 7.16 9.37 -3.86
N ASP A 194 7.59 10.26 -2.97
CA ASP A 194 6.93 11.51 -2.62
C ASP A 194 7.64 12.74 -3.22
N SER A 195 8.44 12.55 -4.25
CA SER A 195 9.18 13.61 -4.93
C SER A 195 9.03 13.49 -6.44
N ALA A 196 9.47 14.51 -7.19
CA ALA A 196 9.45 14.47 -8.65
C ALA A 196 10.45 13.46 -9.27
N ARG A 197 10.98 12.55 -8.49
CA ARG A 197 11.93 11.51 -8.91
C ARG A 197 11.52 10.19 -8.33
N ALA A 198 11.74 9.12 -9.09
CA ALA A 198 11.45 7.78 -8.62
C ALA A 198 12.36 7.39 -7.44
N ASP A 199 11.79 6.62 -6.53
CA ASP A 199 12.51 5.98 -5.43
C ASP A 199 12.88 4.55 -5.80
N THR A 200 13.96 4.03 -5.20
CA THR A 200 14.32 2.61 -5.33
C THR A 200 13.30 1.75 -4.56
N PRO A 201 12.74 0.66 -5.11
CA PRO A 201 13.18 -0.05 -6.33
C PRO A 201 12.41 0.31 -7.62
N CYS A 202 11.66 1.40 -7.68
CA CYS A 202 10.85 1.77 -8.84
C CYS A 202 11.63 1.88 -10.17
N GLY A 203 12.94 2.19 -10.12
CA GLY A 203 13.80 2.20 -11.30
C GLY A 203 14.08 0.83 -11.90
N SER A 204 13.75 -0.26 -11.21
CA SER A 204 13.97 -1.62 -11.70
C SER A 204 12.99 -1.99 -12.81
N PRO A 205 13.44 -2.63 -13.91
CA PRO A 205 12.53 -3.11 -14.97
C PRO A 205 11.64 -4.29 -14.54
N TYR A 206 11.87 -4.85 -13.37
CA TYR A 206 11.12 -5.99 -12.81
C TYR A 206 10.10 -5.57 -11.76
N VAL A 207 9.93 -4.27 -11.54
CA VAL A 207 9.01 -3.70 -10.55
C VAL A 207 7.96 -2.86 -11.26
N THR A 208 6.71 -3.00 -10.85
CA THR A 208 5.65 -2.07 -11.24
C THR A 208 5.71 -0.87 -10.29
N CYS A 209 6.11 0.26 -10.83
CA CYS A 209 6.15 1.53 -10.11
C CYS A 209 4.75 2.13 -10.04
N VAL A 210 4.28 2.43 -8.84
CA VAL A 210 2.91 2.90 -8.60
C VAL A 210 2.94 4.35 -8.14
N GLY A 211 2.39 5.24 -8.97
CA GLY A 211 2.19 6.65 -8.66
C GLY A 211 0.95 6.91 -7.81
N GLY A 212 0.86 8.11 -7.25
CA GLY A 212 -0.28 8.56 -6.49
C GLY A 212 -1.30 9.32 -7.34
N THR A 213 -2.55 9.34 -6.89
CA THR A 213 -3.61 10.17 -7.46
C THR A 213 -4.35 10.94 -6.38
N ASP A 214 -4.83 12.12 -6.74
CA ASP A 214 -5.80 12.89 -5.95
C ASP A 214 -7.20 12.65 -6.51
N LEU A 215 -8.17 12.47 -5.64
CA LEU A 215 -9.57 12.47 -6.02
C LEU A 215 -10.10 13.91 -5.91
N VAL A 216 -10.32 14.56 -7.05
CA VAL A 216 -10.75 15.96 -7.14
C VAL A 216 -12.07 16.04 -7.90
N ALA A 217 -13.11 16.53 -7.23
CA ALA A 217 -14.42 16.72 -7.86
C ALA A 217 -14.88 15.50 -8.67
N ASP A 218 -14.84 14.32 -8.06
CA ASP A 218 -15.23 13.03 -8.64
C ASP A 218 -14.36 12.54 -9.82
N ALA A 219 -13.19 13.14 -10.01
CA ALA A 219 -12.21 12.71 -11.01
C ALA A 219 -10.86 12.40 -10.37
N LEU A 220 -10.20 11.36 -10.86
CA LEU A 220 -8.82 11.06 -10.47
C LEU A 220 -7.88 11.99 -11.24
N ALA A 221 -6.99 12.66 -10.53
CA ALA A 221 -5.94 13.48 -11.08
C ALA A 221 -4.57 12.97 -10.58
N ALA A 222 -3.51 13.23 -11.34
CA ALA A 222 -2.16 12.91 -10.87
C ALA A 222 -1.84 13.68 -9.59
N TRP A 223 -1.23 13.00 -8.63
CA TRP A 223 -0.85 13.61 -7.37
C TRP A 223 0.32 14.58 -7.56
N THR A 224 0.11 15.83 -7.19
CA THR A 224 1.07 16.91 -7.50
C THR A 224 1.55 17.68 -6.27
N LYS A 225 0.97 17.43 -5.09
CA LYS A 225 1.24 18.27 -3.91
C LYS A 225 2.68 18.25 -3.43
N THR A 226 3.38 17.14 -3.59
CA THR A 226 4.78 17.00 -3.21
C THR A 226 5.71 16.84 -4.42
N GLY A 227 5.16 17.00 -5.64
CA GLY A 227 5.88 16.67 -6.86
C GLY A 227 6.09 15.19 -7.06
N GLY A 228 5.21 14.36 -6.49
CA GLY A 228 5.25 12.91 -6.60
C GLY A 228 5.26 12.45 -8.05
N ALA A 229 5.91 11.34 -8.30
CA ALA A 229 5.87 10.68 -9.58
C ALA A 229 4.52 9.95 -9.75
N SER A 230 3.88 10.13 -10.88
CA SER A 230 2.61 9.49 -11.24
C SER A 230 2.70 8.86 -12.62
#